data_cff0330e54761133330e30de136a29c0
#
_entry.id   cff0330e54761133330e30de136a29c0
#
_cell.length_a   1.000
_cell.length_b   1.000
_cell.length_c   1.000
_cell.angle_alpha   90.00
_cell.angle_beta   90.00
_cell.angle_gamma   90.00
#
_symmetry.space_group_name_H-M   'P 1'
#
loop_
_entity.id
_entity.type
_entity.pdbx_description
1 polymer ?
#
loop_
_entity_poly.entity_id
_entity_poly.type
_entity_poly.pdbx_seq_one_letter_code
_entity_poly.pdbx_strand_id
1 'polypeptide(L)'
;MKIIIPRIIISKLFEHSLLEDPNECCGYLLGKKNKVEEIFNCKNIHKNPISRYEIYGKDQIAAEKHADDHNLEVISIYHSHTFSQAYPSKTDIDSAVESGWTSPNYVLISLIEKTRPIIRAFNINENKSVDELIIEHDGEAYISPTDSKNF
;
A
#
# COMPACT_ATOMS: atom_id res chain seq x y z
N MET A 1 13.71 -10.13 -0.98
CA MET A 1 12.29 -10.24 -1.33
C MET A 1 11.89 -9.04 -2.19
N LYS A 2 11.00 -9.26 -3.12
CA LYS A 2 10.55 -8.21 -4.04
C LYS A 2 9.06 -8.32 -4.33
N ILE A 3 8.47 -7.19 -4.74
CA ILE A 3 7.13 -7.11 -5.28
C ILE A 3 7.21 -6.42 -6.65
N ILE A 4 6.47 -6.91 -7.62
CA ILE A 4 6.45 -6.34 -8.96
C ILE A 4 5.19 -5.47 -9.08
N ILE A 5 5.39 -4.17 -9.21
CA ILE A 5 4.30 -3.20 -9.37
C ILE A 5 4.55 -2.43 -10.67
N PRO A 6 3.76 -2.69 -11.74
CA PRO A 6 3.93 -1.97 -13.00
C PRO A 6 3.79 -0.46 -12.83
N ARG A 7 4.48 0.31 -13.67
CA ARG A 7 4.44 1.79 -13.61
C ARG A 7 3.03 2.34 -13.66
N ILE A 8 2.16 1.72 -14.46
CA ILE A 8 0.77 2.18 -14.55
C ILE A 8 0.04 2.07 -13.21
N ILE A 9 0.34 1.04 -12.44
CA ILE A 9 -0.24 0.86 -11.10
C ILE A 9 0.36 1.87 -10.12
N ILE A 10 1.67 2.10 -10.18
CA ILE A 10 2.33 3.12 -9.34
C ILE A 10 1.70 4.49 -9.62
N SER A 11 1.48 4.83 -10.88
CA SER A 11 0.81 6.06 -11.29
C SER A 11 -0.58 6.18 -10.67
N LYS A 12 -1.36 5.10 -10.70
CA LYS A 12 -2.70 5.08 -10.12
C LYS A 12 -2.68 5.21 -8.59
N LEU A 13 -1.67 4.64 -7.95
CA LEU A 13 -1.48 4.79 -6.50
C LEU A 13 -1.20 6.25 -6.14
N PHE A 14 -0.32 6.91 -6.88
CA PHE A 14 -0.03 8.33 -6.66
C PHE A 14 -1.26 9.19 -6.93
N GLU A 15 -1.99 8.91 -8.00
CA GLU A 15 -3.22 9.63 -8.34
C GLU A 15 -4.25 9.52 -7.20
N HIS A 16 -4.52 8.31 -6.72
CA HIS A 16 -5.46 8.09 -5.63
C HIS A 16 -5.02 8.83 -4.35
N SER A 17 -3.73 8.78 -4.03
CA SER A 17 -3.17 9.46 -2.87
C SER A 17 -3.36 10.97 -2.95
N LEU A 18 -3.10 11.56 -4.11
CA LEU A 18 -3.24 13.00 -4.32
C LEU A 18 -4.70 13.44 -4.33
N LEU A 19 -5.60 12.64 -4.88
CA LEU A 19 -7.03 12.94 -4.90
C LEU A 19 -7.63 12.97 -3.50
N GLU A 20 -7.21 12.07 -2.63
CA GLU A 20 -7.73 12.00 -1.25
C GLU A 20 -7.05 12.97 -0.28
N ASP A 21 -5.86 13.49 -0.63
CA ASP A 21 -5.13 14.42 0.24
C ASP A 21 -6.02 15.57 0.70
N PRO A 22 -6.09 15.93 1.99
CA PRO A 22 -5.21 15.55 3.11
C PRO A 22 -5.58 14.26 3.84
N ASN A 23 -6.58 13.53 3.38
CA ASN A 23 -6.96 12.24 3.97
C ASN A 23 -6.05 11.14 3.46
N GLU A 24 -5.79 10.15 4.30
CA GLU A 24 -5.13 8.93 3.85
C GLU A 24 -6.05 8.16 2.90
N CYS A 25 -5.54 7.79 1.73
CA CYS A 25 -6.24 6.86 0.86
C CYS A 25 -5.93 5.43 1.27
N CYS A 26 -6.74 4.48 0.83
CA CYS A 26 -6.51 3.07 1.11
C CYS A 26 -7.14 2.19 0.03
N GLY A 27 -6.70 0.94 -0.02
CA GLY A 27 -7.22 -0.04 -0.94
C GLY A 27 -6.35 -1.29 -1.00
N TYR A 28 -6.56 -2.06 -2.06
CA TYR A 28 -5.88 -3.34 -2.28
C TYR A 28 -5.17 -3.36 -3.61
N LEU A 29 -4.06 -4.10 -3.66
CA LEU A 29 -3.40 -4.46 -4.90
C LEU A 29 -3.65 -5.95 -5.12
N LEU A 30 -4.19 -6.27 -6.29
CA LEU A 30 -4.59 -7.62 -6.67
C LEU A 30 -3.64 -8.13 -7.76
N GLY A 31 -3.37 -9.41 -7.72
CA GLY A 31 -2.49 -10.02 -8.72
C GLY A 31 -2.25 -11.49 -8.44
N LYS A 32 -1.13 -11.99 -8.90
CA LYS A 32 -0.73 -13.39 -8.71
C LYS A 32 0.69 -13.47 -8.19
N LYS A 33 0.91 -14.27 -7.16
CA LYS A 33 2.22 -14.41 -6.50
C LYS A 33 2.69 -13.03 -6.02
N ASN A 34 3.80 -12.53 -6.54
CA ASN A 34 4.35 -11.23 -6.15
C ASN A 34 4.16 -10.15 -7.24
N LYS A 35 3.32 -10.42 -8.25
CA LYS A 35 3.09 -9.49 -9.35
C LYS A 35 1.71 -8.86 -9.27
N VAL A 36 1.67 -7.54 -9.09
CA VAL A 36 0.45 -6.76 -9.07
C VAL A 36 -0.07 -6.58 -10.49
N GLU A 37 -1.37 -6.80 -10.68
CA GLU A 37 -2.05 -6.64 -11.98
C GLU A 37 -3.13 -5.56 -11.92
N GLU A 38 -3.79 -5.38 -10.76
CA GLU A 38 -4.88 -4.43 -10.61
C GLU A 38 -4.81 -3.69 -9.29
N ILE A 39 -5.30 -2.45 -9.28
CA ILE A 39 -5.51 -1.66 -8.08
C ILE A 39 -7.02 -1.60 -7.80
N PHE A 40 -7.39 -1.77 -6.54
CA PHE A 40 -8.78 -1.66 -6.09
C PHE A 40 -8.88 -0.58 -5.04
N ASN A 41 -9.35 0.60 -5.46
CA ASN A 41 -9.50 1.75 -4.57
C ASN A 41 -10.63 1.52 -3.57
N CYS A 42 -10.40 1.82 -2.31
CA CYS A 42 -11.39 1.68 -1.26
C CYS A 42 -11.63 3.02 -0.56
N LYS A 43 -12.77 3.09 0.12
CA LYS A 43 -13.11 4.26 0.91
C LYS A 43 -12.50 4.13 2.30
N ASN A 44 -11.88 5.20 2.78
CA ASN A 44 -11.43 5.33 4.16
C ASN A 44 -12.58 5.87 5.01
N ILE A 45 -13.06 5.07 5.95
CA ILE A 45 -14.18 5.43 6.83
C ILE A 45 -13.73 5.75 8.26
N HIS A 46 -12.43 5.91 8.48
CA HIS A 46 -11.94 6.22 9.82
C HIS A 46 -12.40 7.63 10.25
N LYS A 47 -12.62 7.80 11.54
CA LYS A 47 -13.04 9.09 12.12
C LYS A 47 -11.98 10.17 11.97
N ASN A 48 -10.70 9.77 11.96
CA ASN A 48 -9.55 10.67 11.80
C ASN A 48 -8.81 10.33 10.51
N PRO A 49 -9.41 10.60 9.33
CA PRO A 49 -8.86 10.10 8.06
C PRO A 49 -7.55 10.78 7.64
N ILE A 50 -7.18 11.90 8.27
CA ILE A 50 -5.92 12.58 7.99
C ILE A 50 -4.72 11.78 8.49
N SER A 51 -4.88 11.04 9.60
CA SER A 51 -3.78 10.31 10.25
C SER A 51 -4.01 8.82 10.40
N ARG A 52 -5.17 8.32 10.01
CA ARG A 52 -5.56 6.92 10.17
C ARG A 52 -6.39 6.47 8.97
N TYR A 53 -6.44 5.16 8.76
CA TYR A 53 -7.37 4.61 7.77
C TYR A 53 -8.10 3.39 8.33
N GLU A 54 -9.29 3.20 7.83
CA GLU A 54 -10.09 1.99 8.02
C GLU A 54 -10.82 1.73 6.71
N ILE A 55 -10.57 0.57 6.11
CA ILE A 55 -11.18 0.23 4.84
C ILE A 55 -12.66 -0.05 5.05
N TYR A 56 -13.51 0.58 4.24
CA TYR A 56 -14.95 0.35 4.23
C TYR A 56 -15.23 -1.13 3.98
N GLY A 57 -15.99 -1.78 4.89
CA GLY A 57 -16.22 -3.23 4.82
C GLY A 57 -16.85 -3.70 3.53
N LYS A 58 -17.76 -2.92 2.93
CA LYS A 58 -18.37 -3.26 1.64
C LYS A 58 -17.36 -3.25 0.51
N ASP A 59 -16.37 -2.36 0.56
CA ASP A 59 -15.30 -2.32 -0.42
C ASP A 59 -14.35 -3.51 -0.27
N GLN A 60 -14.09 -3.93 0.97
CA GLN A 60 -13.30 -5.13 1.22
C GLN A 60 -13.98 -6.37 0.61
N ILE A 61 -15.26 -6.54 0.87
CA ILE A 61 -16.04 -7.66 0.31
C ILE A 61 -16.03 -7.61 -1.22
N ALA A 62 -16.23 -6.42 -1.80
CA ALA A 62 -16.21 -6.24 -3.24
C ALA A 62 -14.83 -6.58 -3.85
N ALA A 63 -13.74 -6.18 -3.19
CA ALA A 63 -12.40 -6.47 -3.64
C ALA A 63 -12.09 -7.98 -3.60
N GLU A 64 -12.48 -8.65 -2.52
CA GLU A 64 -12.30 -10.09 -2.38
C GLU A 64 -13.11 -10.86 -3.42
N LYS A 65 -14.36 -10.45 -3.67
CA LYS A 65 -15.18 -11.04 -4.70
C LYS A 65 -14.58 -10.83 -6.09
N HIS A 66 -14.14 -9.63 -6.39
CA HIS A 66 -13.50 -9.32 -7.67
C HIS A 66 -12.26 -10.19 -7.89
N ALA A 67 -11.44 -10.34 -6.85
CA ALA A 67 -10.26 -11.19 -6.91
C ALA A 67 -10.63 -12.63 -7.22
N ASP A 68 -11.61 -13.19 -6.50
CA ASP A 68 -12.07 -14.56 -6.72
C ASP A 68 -12.62 -14.75 -8.14
N ASP A 69 -13.46 -13.84 -8.60
CA ASP A 69 -14.08 -13.90 -9.94
C ASP A 69 -13.05 -13.84 -11.07
N HIS A 70 -11.90 -13.23 -10.83
CA HIS A 70 -10.84 -13.06 -11.84
C HIS A 70 -9.62 -13.94 -11.58
N ASN A 71 -9.72 -14.86 -10.62
CA ASN A 71 -8.62 -15.74 -10.23
C ASN A 71 -7.36 -14.96 -9.82
N LEU A 72 -7.56 -13.90 -9.04
CA LEU A 72 -6.51 -13.07 -8.47
C LEU A 72 -6.48 -13.22 -6.96
N GLU A 73 -5.37 -12.78 -6.37
CA GLU A 73 -5.17 -12.76 -4.92
C GLU A 73 -4.99 -11.31 -4.44
N VAL A 74 -5.34 -11.05 -3.19
CA VAL A 74 -4.94 -9.81 -2.53
C VAL A 74 -3.46 -9.91 -2.20
N ILE A 75 -2.63 -9.20 -2.95
CA ILE A 75 -1.18 -9.18 -2.76
C ILE A 75 -0.79 -8.18 -1.70
N SER A 76 -1.40 -6.98 -1.74
CA SER A 76 -1.04 -5.89 -0.84
C SER A 76 -2.24 -5.13 -0.36
N ILE A 77 -2.08 -4.56 0.83
CA ILE A 77 -2.95 -3.50 1.33
C ILE A 77 -2.15 -2.21 1.22
N TYR A 78 -2.73 -1.17 0.63
CA TYR A 78 -2.01 0.10 0.49
C TYR A 78 -2.74 1.22 1.22
N HIS A 79 -1.96 2.20 1.68
CA HIS A 79 -2.49 3.46 2.17
C HIS A 79 -1.44 4.56 2.00
N SER A 80 -1.89 5.81 2.13
CA SER A 80 -0.99 6.95 2.04
C SER A 80 -0.75 7.57 3.41
N HIS A 81 0.46 8.11 3.60
CA HIS A 81 0.80 9.00 4.69
C HIS A 81 0.89 10.40 4.12
N THR A 82 0.05 11.32 4.61
CA THR A 82 -0.03 12.67 4.03
C THR A 82 0.99 13.62 4.65
N PHE A 83 1.44 13.37 5.88
CA PHE A 83 2.37 14.24 6.62
C PHE A 83 3.61 13.54 7.16
N SER A 84 3.81 12.27 6.81
CA SER A 84 4.93 11.48 7.31
C SER A 84 5.55 10.65 6.20
N GLN A 85 6.69 10.04 6.51
CA GLN A 85 7.41 9.19 5.56
C GLN A 85 6.65 7.90 5.23
N ALA A 86 7.04 7.26 4.13
CA ALA A 86 6.47 5.98 3.69
C ALA A 86 7.06 4.83 4.51
N TYR A 87 6.70 4.77 5.78
CA TYR A 87 7.10 3.70 6.70
C TYR A 87 5.92 3.40 7.61
N PRO A 88 5.64 2.11 7.92
CA PRO A 88 4.51 1.77 8.79
C PRO A 88 4.62 2.45 10.14
N SER A 89 3.55 3.11 10.57
CA SER A 89 3.49 3.69 11.90
C SER A 89 3.30 2.58 12.94
N LYS A 90 3.50 2.92 14.22
CA LYS A 90 3.20 1.97 15.30
C LYS A 90 1.76 1.48 15.21
N THR A 91 0.83 2.37 14.91
CA THR A 91 -0.58 2.02 14.75
C THR A 91 -0.79 1.08 13.56
N ASP A 92 -0.13 1.33 12.44
CA ASP A 92 -0.21 0.46 11.25
C ASP A 92 0.25 -0.96 11.61
N ILE A 93 1.37 -1.08 12.31
CA ILE A 93 1.94 -2.37 12.73
C ILE A 93 1.00 -3.09 13.68
N ASP A 94 0.54 -2.40 14.72
CA ASP A 94 -0.36 -2.98 15.71
C ASP A 94 -1.66 -3.46 15.07
N SER A 95 -2.25 -2.65 14.18
CA SER A 95 -3.49 -3.01 13.47
C SER A 95 -3.32 -4.22 12.58
N ALA A 96 -2.21 -4.31 11.85
CA ALA A 96 -1.92 -5.46 10.99
C ALA A 96 -1.84 -6.75 11.79
N VAL A 97 -1.12 -6.72 12.91
CA VAL A 97 -0.93 -7.90 13.77
C VAL A 97 -2.23 -8.28 14.46
N GLU A 98 -2.95 -7.30 15.03
CA GLU A 98 -4.20 -7.54 15.75
C GLU A 98 -5.30 -8.08 14.85
N SER A 99 -5.37 -7.62 13.59
CA SER A 99 -6.35 -8.09 12.62
C SER A 99 -5.97 -9.43 11.98
N GLY A 100 -4.73 -9.89 12.18
CA GLY A 100 -4.22 -11.10 11.55
C GLY A 100 -3.87 -10.92 10.07
N TRP A 101 -3.84 -9.70 9.56
CA TRP A 101 -3.54 -9.39 8.15
C TRP A 101 -2.03 -9.17 7.95
N THR A 102 -1.26 -10.21 8.22
CA THR A 102 0.21 -10.21 8.03
C THR A 102 0.64 -10.96 6.77
N SER A 103 -0.27 -11.67 6.11
CA SER A 103 0.01 -12.37 4.86
C SER A 103 0.20 -11.43 3.68
N PRO A 104 -0.69 -10.42 3.44
CA PRO A 104 -0.44 -9.43 2.39
C PRO A 104 0.73 -8.51 2.75
N ASN A 105 1.38 -7.97 1.71
CA ASN A 105 2.34 -6.88 1.89
C ASN A 105 1.60 -5.58 2.20
N TYR A 106 2.34 -4.62 2.74
CA TYR A 106 1.83 -3.26 2.95
C TYR A 106 2.60 -2.30 2.05
N VAL A 107 1.86 -1.60 1.20
CA VAL A 107 2.43 -0.60 0.28
C VAL A 107 2.03 0.77 0.79
N LEU A 108 3.02 1.62 1.02
CA LEU A 108 2.81 2.96 1.55
C LEU A 108 3.25 4.01 0.55
N ILE A 109 2.42 5.04 0.41
CA ILE A 109 2.73 6.20 -0.41
C ILE A 109 2.88 7.40 0.51
N SER A 110 3.99 8.13 0.42
CA SER A 110 4.19 9.35 1.19
C SER A 110 3.96 10.58 0.32
N LEU A 111 3.16 11.50 0.85
CA LEU A 111 2.92 12.82 0.26
C LEU A 111 3.64 13.91 1.04
N ILE A 112 4.69 13.58 1.80
CA ILE A 112 5.48 14.57 2.54
C ILE A 112 6.07 15.60 1.59
N GLU A 113 6.42 15.18 0.36
CA GLU A 113 6.76 16.05 -0.75
C GLU A 113 5.76 15.78 -1.88
N LYS A 114 4.74 16.60 -1.99
CA LYS A 114 3.62 16.35 -2.90
C LYS A 114 3.98 16.37 -4.38
N THR A 115 5.06 17.08 -4.74
CA THR A 115 5.53 17.11 -6.12
C THR A 115 6.34 15.88 -6.49
N ARG A 116 6.74 15.07 -5.51
CA ARG A 116 7.47 13.82 -5.71
C ARG A 116 7.01 12.77 -4.71
N PRO A 117 5.81 12.20 -4.89
CA PRO A 117 5.34 11.12 -4.03
C PRO A 117 6.32 9.94 -4.01
N ILE A 118 6.40 9.28 -2.88
CA ILE A 118 7.32 8.17 -2.64
C ILE A 118 6.50 6.93 -2.37
N ILE A 119 6.93 5.79 -2.91
CA ILE A 119 6.31 4.49 -2.67
C ILE A 119 7.32 3.53 -2.08
N ARG A 120 6.91 2.79 -1.04
CA ARG A 120 7.72 1.73 -0.43
C ARG A 120 6.81 0.56 -0.07
N ALA A 121 7.37 -0.63 -0.02
CA ALA A 121 6.63 -1.85 0.28
C ALA A 121 7.28 -2.60 1.43
N PHE A 122 6.46 -3.22 2.29
CA PHE A 122 6.92 -3.87 3.51
C PHE A 122 6.14 -5.15 3.80
N ASN A 123 6.81 -6.10 4.45
CA ASN A 123 6.13 -7.15 5.20
C ASN A 123 6.05 -6.71 6.65
N ILE A 124 4.88 -6.85 7.26
CA ILE A 124 4.69 -6.68 8.69
C ILE A 124 4.52 -8.09 9.26
N ASN A 125 5.44 -8.51 10.11
CA ASN A 125 5.45 -9.87 10.65
C ASN A 125 4.62 -9.94 11.95
N GLU A 126 4.21 -11.15 12.32
CA GLU A 126 3.40 -11.36 13.54
C GLU A 126 4.13 -10.91 14.80
N ASN A 127 5.45 -10.94 14.83
CA ASN A 127 6.26 -10.44 15.94
C ASN A 127 6.46 -8.92 15.91
N LYS A 128 5.74 -8.22 15.02
CA LYS A 128 5.80 -6.75 14.82
C LYS A 128 7.09 -6.26 14.18
N SER A 129 7.96 -7.15 13.71
CA SER A 129 9.11 -6.73 12.90
C SER A 129 8.66 -6.36 11.49
N VAL A 130 9.41 -5.49 10.84
CA VAL A 130 9.09 -4.96 9.51
C VAL A 130 10.28 -5.22 8.59
N ASP A 131 10.02 -5.84 7.45
CA ASP A 131 11.02 -6.07 6.41
C ASP A 131 10.61 -5.30 5.16
N GLU A 132 11.53 -4.54 4.59
CA GLU A 132 11.25 -3.82 3.35
C GLU A 132 11.46 -4.72 2.14
N LEU A 133 10.52 -4.62 1.16
CA LEU A 133 10.64 -5.31 -0.12
C LEU A 133 11.15 -4.34 -1.18
N ILE A 134 11.94 -4.88 -2.11
CA ILE A 134 12.31 -4.13 -3.31
C ILE A 134 11.09 -4.07 -4.23
N ILE A 135 10.76 -2.87 -4.70
CA ILE A 135 9.72 -2.69 -5.72
C ILE A 135 10.40 -2.73 -7.10
N GLU A 136 9.92 -3.63 -7.94
CA GLU A 136 10.37 -3.76 -9.32
C GLU A 136 9.23 -3.32 -10.24
N HIS A 137 9.53 -2.46 -11.22
CA HIS A 137 8.53 -2.01 -12.18
C HIS A 137 9.04 -2.23 -13.60
N ASP A 138 8.24 -2.86 -14.44
CA ASP A 138 8.53 -3.06 -15.86
C ASP A 138 9.97 -3.55 -16.13
N GLY A 139 10.48 -4.42 -15.23
CA GLY A 139 11.82 -5.00 -15.31
C GLY A 139 12.93 -4.20 -14.63
N GLU A 140 12.61 -3.05 -14.03
CA GLU A 140 13.58 -2.19 -13.33
C GLU A 140 13.20 -2.00 -11.89
N ALA A 141 14.20 -1.87 -11.00
CA ALA A 141 13.94 -1.59 -9.59
C ALA A 141 13.56 -0.12 -9.39
N TYR A 142 12.53 0.12 -8.57
CA TYR A 142 12.17 1.46 -8.15
C TYR A 142 13.09 1.89 -7.01
N ILE A 143 13.70 3.07 -7.17
CA ILE A 143 14.56 3.67 -6.15
C ILE A 143 13.86 4.88 -5.55
N SER A 144 13.57 4.80 -4.25
CA SER A 144 12.96 5.90 -3.53
C SER A 144 13.95 7.05 -3.37
N PRO A 145 13.56 8.29 -3.70
CA PRO A 145 14.43 9.45 -3.51
C PRO A 145 14.86 9.71 -2.06
N THR A 146 14.11 9.18 -1.10
CA THR A 146 14.44 9.35 0.34
C THR A 146 15.26 8.21 0.91
N ASP A 147 15.54 7.17 0.15
CA ASP A 147 16.35 6.05 0.62
C ASP A 147 17.83 6.37 0.41
N SER A 148 18.49 6.79 1.49
CA SER A 148 19.90 7.17 1.46
C SER A 148 20.85 6.04 1.09
N LYS A 149 20.40 4.79 1.17
CA LYS A 149 21.23 3.63 0.79
C LYS A 149 21.41 3.51 -0.72
N ASN A 150 20.59 4.21 -1.50
CA ASN A 150 20.64 4.18 -2.95
C ASN A 150 21.45 5.34 -3.55
N PHE A 151 22.08 6.13 -2.72
CA PHE A 151 22.94 7.25 -3.15
C PHE A 151 24.43 7.05 -2.77
#